data_a99a14f6d31aa098c8653a63fec03885
#
_entry.id   a99a14f6d31aa098c8653a63fec03885
#
_cell.length_a   1.000
_cell.length_b   1.000
_cell.length_c   1.000
_cell.angle_alpha   90.00
_cell.angle_beta   90.00
_cell.angle_gamma   90.00
#
_symmetry.space_group_name_H-M   'P 1'
#
loop_
_entity.id
_entity.type
_entity.pdbx_description
1 polymer ?
#
loop_
_entity_poly.entity_id
_entity_poly.type
_entity_poly.pdbx_seq_one_letter_code
_entity_poly.pdbx_strand_id
1 'polypeptide(L)'
;MKTLAILSFLFSICLLAGCDSDSLVAPNSQLDELAAMELQSEAAKAKTNSKSTADIYNVVTGDMIGKSTLHRNGNGITVNFKTTGLMPGHAYTLWWVVWNKPEKCATPFACVESDFANALNVEVQLLYATGSVAGNNGNGNFSAHLKENDDSGSIHELFGLPNFGGLQDAHRAEIHAVLRSHGPKIPGQVNEQINSYEGGCVVNFAPFSEVPDEPGECGDIIAAIHAP
;
A
#
# COMPACT_ATOMS: atom_id res chain seq x y z
N MET A 1 31.70 52.08 5.25
CA MET A 1 32.04 53.18 4.32
C MET A 1 31.69 52.72 2.92
N LYS A 2 30.85 53.55 2.24
CA LYS A 2 30.63 53.60 0.76
C LYS A 2 29.79 52.43 0.18
N THR A 3 28.76 52.60 -0.65
CA THR A 3 27.91 53.73 -1.05
C THR A 3 26.70 53.18 -1.76
N LEU A 4 25.59 53.77 -1.54
CA LEU A 4 24.29 53.73 -2.23
C LEU A 4 24.43 53.94 -3.74
N ALA A 5 23.65 53.23 -4.54
CA ALA A 5 23.26 53.71 -5.85
C ALA A 5 21.82 53.31 -6.17
N ILE A 6 20.97 54.31 -6.06
CA ILE A 6 19.59 54.37 -6.54
C ILE A 6 19.65 54.64 -8.06
N LEU A 7 18.86 53.90 -8.86
CA LEU A 7 18.54 54.34 -10.20
C LEU A 7 17.03 54.18 -10.46
N SER A 8 16.38 55.33 -10.35
CA SER A 8 15.05 55.62 -10.89
C SER A 8 15.08 55.61 -12.40
N PHE A 9 14.07 55.04 -13.03
CA PHE A 9 13.74 55.42 -14.41
C PHE A 9 12.23 55.58 -14.57
N LEU A 10 11.91 56.77 -15.09
CA LEU A 10 10.63 57.39 -15.27
C LEU A 10 9.81 56.75 -16.44
N PHE A 11 8.55 56.63 -16.18
CA PHE A 11 7.41 57.20 -16.91
C PHE A 11 7.53 57.34 -18.44
N SER A 12 6.68 56.61 -19.17
CA SER A 12 6.14 57.15 -20.44
C SER A 12 4.70 56.65 -20.64
N ILE A 13 3.78 57.61 -20.47
CA ILE A 13 2.37 57.49 -20.81
C ILE A 13 2.25 57.66 -22.31
N CYS A 14 1.58 56.72 -23.01
CA CYS A 14 1.04 56.96 -24.33
C CYS A 14 -0.46 56.69 -24.29
N LEU A 15 -1.22 57.77 -24.16
CA LEU A 15 -2.66 57.84 -24.52
C LEU A 15 -2.78 57.95 -26.06
N LEU A 16 -3.41 56.98 -26.69
CA LEU A 16 -4.08 57.20 -27.95
C LEU A 16 -5.42 56.46 -27.90
N ALA A 17 -6.48 57.21 -27.98
CA ALA A 17 -7.85 56.79 -28.15
C ALA A 17 -8.07 56.27 -29.60
N GLY A 18 -8.85 55.26 -29.75
CA GLY A 18 -9.37 54.78 -31.03
C GLY A 18 -10.35 53.66 -30.81
N CYS A 19 -11.64 53.93 -30.98
CA CYS A 19 -12.76 53.00 -31.02
C CYS A 19 -12.52 51.85 -31.99
N ASP A 20 -12.92 50.64 -31.67
CA ASP A 20 -14.17 50.10 -32.24
C ASP A 20 -14.53 48.78 -31.54
N SER A 21 -15.83 48.64 -31.37
CA SER A 21 -16.51 47.47 -30.86
C SER A 21 -16.36 46.31 -31.84
N ASP A 22 -15.71 45.24 -31.36
CA ASP A 22 -16.02 43.91 -31.83
C ASP A 22 -16.04 42.95 -30.65
N SER A 23 -17.11 42.22 -30.63
CA SER A 23 -17.53 41.26 -29.64
C SER A 23 -16.37 40.43 -29.14
N LEU A 24 -15.98 40.62 -27.87
CA LEU A 24 -15.25 39.63 -27.11
C LEU A 24 -16.14 38.40 -27.00
N VAL A 25 -15.95 37.46 -27.92
CA VAL A 25 -16.40 36.10 -27.73
C VAL A 25 -15.77 35.64 -26.41
N ALA A 26 -16.62 35.50 -25.42
CA ALA A 26 -16.21 34.90 -24.14
C ALA A 26 -15.50 33.59 -24.44
N PRO A 27 -14.32 33.31 -23.84
CA PRO A 27 -13.69 32.04 -24.01
C PRO A 27 -14.70 30.96 -23.64
N ASN A 28 -14.82 30.00 -24.49
CA ASN A 28 -15.88 29.03 -24.60
C ASN A 28 -15.93 28.17 -23.33
N SER A 29 -16.64 28.63 -22.31
CA SER A 29 -16.84 27.90 -21.05
C SER A 29 -17.36 26.47 -21.26
N GLN A 30 -18.01 26.23 -22.40
CA GLN A 30 -18.46 24.90 -22.79
C GLN A 30 -17.32 23.97 -23.22
N LEU A 31 -16.24 24.49 -23.81
CA LEU A 31 -15.06 23.64 -24.15
C LEU A 31 -14.27 23.26 -22.91
N ASP A 32 -14.16 24.17 -21.94
CA ASP A 32 -13.50 23.89 -20.67
C ASP A 32 -14.33 22.91 -19.81
N GLU A 33 -15.66 23.03 -19.85
CA GLU A 33 -16.57 22.12 -19.18
C GLU A 33 -16.60 20.73 -19.83
N LEU A 34 -16.55 20.64 -21.15
CA LEU A 34 -16.41 19.39 -21.89
C LEU A 34 -15.06 18.73 -21.65
N ALA A 35 -13.96 19.48 -21.64
CA ALA A 35 -12.64 18.97 -21.34
C ALA A 35 -12.55 18.47 -19.88
N ALA A 36 -13.18 19.17 -18.92
CA ALA A 36 -13.27 18.73 -17.54
C ALA A 36 -14.14 17.46 -17.38
N MET A 37 -15.23 17.34 -18.13
CA MET A 37 -16.06 16.13 -18.17
C MET A 37 -15.36 14.96 -18.85
N GLU A 38 -14.57 15.17 -19.89
CA GLU A 38 -13.75 14.14 -20.52
C GLU A 38 -12.63 13.67 -19.58
N LEU A 39 -11.93 14.58 -18.89
CA LEU A 39 -10.95 14.23 -17.87
C LEU A 39 -11.56 13.45 -16.69
N GLN A 40 -12.76 13.84 -16.24
CA GLN A 40 -13.49 13.11 -15.21
C GLN A 40 -13.99 11.74 -15.71
N SER A 41 -14.39 11.64 -16.97
CA SER A 41 -14.78 10.39 -17.63
C SER A 41 -13.60 9.44 -17.82
N GLU A 42 -12.42 9.96 -18.16
CA GLU A 42 -11.18 9.19 -18.25
C GLU A 42 -10.69 8.74 -16.87
N ALA A 43 -10.78 9.61 -15.85
CA ALA A 43 -10.48 9.26 -14.46
C ALA A 43 -11.47 8.22 -13.91
N ALA A 44 -12.73 8.26 -14.30
CA ALA A 44 -13.73 7.25 -13.96
C ALA A 44 -13.53 5.93 -14.73
N LYS A 45 -13.04 5.98 -15.98
CA LYS A 45 -12.65 4.77 -16.75
C LYS A 45 -11.38 4.11 -16.20
N ALA A 46 -10.48 4.86 -15.56
CA ALA A 46 -9.26 4.34 -14.96
C ALA A 46 -9.51 3.49 -13.69
N LYS A 47 -10.71 3.53 -13.12
CA LYS A 47 -11.15 2.66 -12.00
C LYS A 47 -11.89 1.41 -12.49
N THR A 48 -11.47 0.83 -13.60
CA THR A 48 -12.00 -0.47 -14.04
C THR A 48 -11.49 -1.58 -13.12
N ASN A 49 -12.37 -2.54 -12.78
CA ASN A 49 -11.98 -3.70 -12.02
C ASN A 49 -10.78 -4.39 -12.66
N SER A 50 -9.74 -4.61 -11.90
CA SER A 50 -8.54 -5.32 -12.35
C SER A 50 -8.25 -6.51 -11.45
N LYS A 51 -7.48 -7.46 -11.98
CA LYS A 51 -7.08 -8.67 -11.28
C LYS A 51 -5.62 -8.97 -11.61
N SER A 52 -4.81 -9.17 -10.58
CA SER A 52 -3.45 -9.69 -10.71
C SER A 52 -3.30 -11.01 -9.97
N THR A 53 -2.35 -11.83 -10.41
CA THR A 53 -1.98 -13.07 -9.72
C THR A 53 -0.48 -13.09 -9.53
N ALA A 54 -0.05 -13.40 -8.30
CA ALA A 54 1.35 -13.50 -7.92
C ALA A 54 1.63 -14.88 -7.31
N ASP A 55 2.85 -15.35 -7.47
CA ASP A 55 3.33 -16.53 -6.77
C ASP A 55 3.54 -16.20 -5.29
N ILE A 56 3.26 -17.17 -4.42
CA ILE A 56 3.53 -17.10 -3.00
C ILE A 56 4.83 -17.85 -2.73
N TYR A 57 5.78 -17.16 -2.10
CA TYR A 57 7.05 -17.74 -1.70
C TYR A 57 7.16 -17.83 -0.19
N ASN A 58 7.66 -18.97 0.30
CA ASN A 58 8.33 -18.99 1.58
C ASN A 58 9.69 -18.32 1.36
N VAL A 59 9.83 -17.09 1.86
CA VAL A 59 11.01 -16.26 1.58
C VAL A 59 12.24 -16.79 2.31
N VAL A 60 12.05 -17.51 3.44
CA VAL A 60 13.15 -18.12 4.19
C VAL A 60 13.77 -19.29 3.43
N THR A 61 12.94 -20.16 2.80
CA THR A 61 13.43 -21.34 2.07
C THR A 61 13.59 -21.11 0.58
N GLY A 62 12.96 -20.08 0.02
CA GLY A 62 12.93 -19.79 -1.42
C GLY A 62 11.88 -20.61 -2.18
N ASP A 63 11.09 -21.45 -1.51
CA ASP A 63 10.11 -22.31 -2.15
C ASP A 63 8.85 -21.55 -2.60
N MET A 64 8.39 -21.83 -3.81
CA MET A 64 7.08 -21.40 -4.27
C MET A 64 6.01 -22.35 -3.72
N ILE A 65 5.11 -21.82 -2.87
CA ILE A 65 4.18 -22.63 -2.07
C ILE A 65 2.70 -22.28 -2.33
N GLY A 66 2.41 -21.46 -3.33
CA GLY A 66 1.02 -21.11 -3.62
C GLY A 66 0.85 -19.97 -4.60
N LYS A 67 -0.38 -19.47 -4.65
CA LYS A 67 -0.76 -18.31 -5.48
C LYS A 67 -1.67 -17.37 -4.74
N SER A 68 -1.36 -16.08 -4.87
CA SER A 68 -2.17 -14.96 -4.40
C SER A 68 -2.88 -14.33 -5.59
N THR A 69 -4.15 -14.02 -5.43
CA THR A 69 -4.93 -13.25 -6.39
C THR A 69 -5.40 -11.97 -5.72
N LEU A 70 -5.09 -10.84 -6.33
CA LEU A 70 -5.54 -9.52 -5.89
C LEU A 70 -6.54 -8.96 -6.90
N HIS A 71 -7.72 -8.61 -6.41
CA HIS A 71 -8.74 -7.87 -7.15
C HIS A 71 -8.71 -6.43 -6.68
N ARG A 72 -8.71 -5.48 -7.63
CA ARG A 72 -8.74 -4.04 -7.39
C ARG A 72 -10.01 -3.47 -7.99
N ASN A 73 -10.68 -2.59 -7.29
CA ASN A 73 -11.87 -1.87 -7.76
C ASN A 73 -11.96 -0.49 -7.12
N GLY A 74 -12.99 0.27 -7.45
CA GLY A 74 -13.20 1.61 -6.92
C GLY A 74 -13.47 1.71 -5.41
N ASN A 75 -13.61 0.57 -4.72
CA ASN A 75 -13.82 0.53 -3.25
C ASN A 75 -12.58 0.06 -2.49
N GLY A 76 -11.54 -0.41 -3.18
CA GLY A 76 -10.34 -0.94 -2.55
C GLY A 76 -9.82 -2.22 -3.20
N ILE A 77 -9.20 -3.07 -2.40
CA ILE A 77 -8.56 -4.32 -2.84
C ILE A 77 -9.10 -5.52 -2.08
N THR A 78 -9.15 -6.67 -2.75
CA THR A 78 -9.49 -7.97 -2.12
C THR A 78 -8.43 -8.99 -2.49
N VAL A 79 -7.81 -9.62 -1.49
CA VAL A 79 -6.86 -10.72 -1.70
C VAL A 79 -7.55 -12.07 -1.48
N ASN A 80 -7.15 -13.04 -2.29
CA ASN A 80 -7.31 -14.47 -2.03
C ASN A 80 -5.93 -15.11 -2.05
N PHE A 81 -5.41 -15.43 -0.89
CA PHE A 81 -4.07 -15.94 -0.66
C PHE A 81 -4.17 -17.44 -0.33
N LYS A 82 -3.80 -18.30 -1.29
CA LYS A 82 -3.90 -19.76 -1.18
C LYS A 82 -2.51 -20.37 -1.16
N THR A 83 -2.14 -20.96 -0.05
CA THR A 83 -0.81 -21.53 0.15
C THR A 83 -0.88 -22.96 0.69
N THR A 84 0.20 -23.68 0.54
CA THR A 84 0.46 -25.01 1.09
C THR A 84 1.75 -24.98 1.90
N GLY A 85 2.09 -26.09 2.55
CA GLY A 85 3.35 -26.17 3.29
C GLY A 85 3.41 -25.39 4.60
N LEU A 86 2.25 -24.91 5.08
CA LEU A 86 2.17 -24.33 6.43
C LEU A 86 2.36 -25.44 7.47
N MET A 87 2.97 -25.09 8.60
CA MET A 87 3.12 -26.02 9.73
C MET A 87 1.75 -26.30 10.36
N PRO A 88 1.29 -27.57 10.41
CA PRO A 88 0.00 -27.89 11.01
C PRO A 88 -0.12 -27.44 12.46
N GLY A 89 -1.23 -26.81 12.81
CA GLY A 89 -1.47 -26.33 14.17
C GLY A 89 -0.75 -25.03 14.56
N HIS A 90 0.02 -24.44 13.65
CA HIS A 90 0.60 -23.10 13.84
C HIS A 90 -0.43 -22.02 13.54
N ALA A 91 -0.33 -20.91 14.26
CA ALA A 91 -1.14 -19.72 14.05
C ALA A 91 -0.44 -18.78 13.06
N TYR A 92 -1.24 -18.17 12.18
CA TYR A 92 -0.76 -17.26 11.14
C TYR A 92 -1.63 -16.03 11.06
N THR A 93 -1.02 -14.88 10.76
CA THR A 93 -1.69 -13.65 10.40
C THR A 93 -1.23 -13.16 9.02
N LEU A 94 -2.17 -12.75 8.20
CA LEU A 94 -1.89 -12.09 6.93
C LEU A 94 -1.90 -10.59 7.14
N TRP A 95 -0.91 -9.90 6.57
CA TRP A 95 -0.71 -8.47 6.68
C TRP A 95 -0.65 -7.84 5.32
N TRP A 96 -1.23 -6.65 5.21
CA TRP A 96 -1.04 -5.76 4.08
C TRP A 96 0.19 -4.90 4.33
N VAL A 97 1.14 -4.92 3.40
CA VAL A 97 2.16 -3.89 3.25
C VAL A 97 1.77 -3.11 2.00
N VAL A 98 1.28 -1.90 2.20
CA VAL A 98 0.75 -1.03 1.15
C VAL A 98 1.79 0.06 0.86
N TRP A 99 2.31 0.09 -0.35
CA TRP A 99 3.20 1.14 -0.83
C TRP A 99 2.37 2.10 -1.68
N ASN A 100 1.91 3.21 -1.09
CA ASN A 100 1.02 4.15 -1.77
C ASN A 100 1.70 4.93 -2.90
N LYS A 101 3.04 5.09 -2.80
CA LYS A 101 3.87 5.75 -3.83
C LYS A 101 5.03 4.84 -4.25
N PRO A 102 4.74 3.71 -4.92
CA PRO A 102 5.77 2.74 -5.28
C PRO A 102 6.78 3.28 -6.29
N GLU A 103 6.44 4.33 -7.04
CA GLU A 103 7.36 5.04 -7.93
C GLU A 103 8.48 5.77 -7.18
N LYS A 104 8.38 5.91 -5.84
CA LYS A 104 9.39 6.52 -4.96
C LYS A 104 10.29 5.51 -4.26
N CYS A 105 10.05 4.22 -4.43
CA CYS A 105 10.95 3.19 -3.93
C CYS A 105 12.31 3.26 -4.65
N ALA A 106 13.35 2.73 -4.03
CA ALA A 106 14.71 2.72 -4.59
C ALA A 106 14.73 2.11 -6.00
N THR A 107 13.94 1.05 -6.21
CA THR A 107 13.57 0.56 -7.53
C THR A 107 12.09 0.82 -7.74
N PRO A 108 11.70 1.74 -8.63
CA PRO A 108 10.30 2.07 -8.85
C PRO A 108 9.45 0.84 -9.20
N PHE A 109 8.31 0.70 -8.51
CA PHE A 109 7.36 -0.42 -8.64
C PHE A 109 7.95 -1.80 -8.31
N ALA A 110 9.00 -1.83 -7.49
CA ALA A 110 9.60 -3.02 -6.93
C ALA A 110 10.14 -2.68 -5.53
N CYS A 111 9.23 -2.30 -4.64
CA CYS A 111 9.53 -1.89 -3.27
C CYS A 111 10.04 -3.08 -2.45
N VAL A 112 10.98 -2.82 -1.56
CA VAL A 112 11.59 -3.82 -0.69
C VAL A 112 11.70 -3.31 0.75
N GLU A 113 12.08 -4.18 1.68
CA GLU A 113 12.17 -3.83 3.10
C GLU A 113 13.04 -2.60 3.38
N SER A 114 14.16 -2.41 2.65
CA SER A 114 15.01 -1.23 2.84
C SER A 114 14.32 0.10 2.50
N ASP A 115 13.22 0.09 1.74
CA ASP A 115 12.45 1.30 1.42
C ASP A 115 11.65 1.82 2.63
N PHE A 116 11.50 1.02 3.72
CA PHE A 116 10.94 1.52 4.98
C PHE A 116 11.75 2.69 5.57
N ALA A 117 13.05 2.75 5.30
CA ALA A 117 13.88 3.89 5.68
C ALA A 117 13.44 5.21 5.02
N ASN A 118 12.67 5.13 3.93
CA ASN A 118 12.12 6.25 3.17
C ASN A 118 10.60 6.36 3.31
N ALA A 119 10.04 5.89 4.42
CA ALA A 119 8.61 5.72 4.65
C ALA A 119 7.77 6.98 4.33
N LEU A 120 8.29 8.18 4.63
CA LEU A 120 7.63 9.46 4.33
C LEU A 120 7.41 9.70 2.83
N ASN A 121 8.32 9.24 1.98
CA ASN A 121 8.22 9.47 0.54
C ASN A 121 7.44 8.36 -0.18
N VAL A 122 7.60 7.11 0.26
CA VAL A 122 6.91 5.95 -0.31
C VAL A 122 5.51 5.75 0.27
N GLU A 123 5.18 6.45 1.36
CA GLU A 123 3.91 6.39 2.09
C GLU A 123 3.48 4.94 2.39
N VAL A 124 4.41 4.17 2.99
CA VAL A 124 4.16 2.77 3.33
C VAL A 124 3.20 2.65 4.52
N GLN A 125 2.28 1.69 4.43
CA GLN A 125 1.33 1.35 5.50
C GLN A 125 1.35 -0.14 5.78
N LEU A 126 1.28 -0.49 7.06
CA LEU A 126 1.17 -1.86 7.56
C LEU A 126 -0.21 -2.05 8.21
N LEU A 127 -1.02 -2.97 7.69
CA LEU A 127 -2.38 -3.18 8.17
C LEU A 127 -2.69 -4.68 8.32
N TYR A 128 -3.46 -4.99 9.34
CA TYR A 128 -3.99 -6.33 9.53
C TYR A 128 -4.97 -6.70 8.40
N ALA A 129 -4.85 -7.92 7.89
CA ALA A 129 -5.76 -8.45 6.89
C ALA A 129 -6.68 -9.53 7.47
N THR A 130 -6.11 -10.62 7.95
CA THR A 130 -6.85 -11.75 8.54
C THR A 130 -5.89 -12.71 9.23
N GLY A 131 -6.39 -13.64 10.02
CA GLY A 131 -5.57 -14.68 10.63
C GLY A 131 -6.30 -16.01 10.76
N SER A 132 -5.53 -17.08 10.88
CA SER A 132 -6.05 -18.44 11.02
C SER A 132 -5.00 -19.39 11.60
N VAL A 133 -5.47 -20.51 12.13
CA VAL A 133 -4.61 -21.64 12.49
C VAL A 133 -4.57 -22.62 11.32
N ALA A 134 -3.38 -23.04 10.91
CA ALA A 134 -3.24 -24.02 9.83
C ALA A 134 -3.81 -25.40 10.22
N GLY A 135 -4.59 -25.95 9.31
CA GLY A 135 -5.15 -27.29 9.48
C GLY A 135 -4.09 -28.40 9.30
N ASN A 136 -4.48 -29.65 9.60
CA ASN A 136 -3.59 -30.81 9.58
C ASN A 136 -2.94 -31.10 8.21
N ASN A 137 -3.48 -30.55 7.13
CA ASN A 137 -2.96 -30.72 5.77
C ASN A 137 -1.94 -29.65 5.35
N GLY A 138 -1.64 -28.69 6.23
CA GLY A 138 -0.72 -27.58 5.93
C GLY A 138 -1.22 -26.60 4.87
N ASN A 139 -2.52 -26.63 4.51
CA ASN A 139 -3.09 -25.67 3.57
C ASN A 139 -3.54 -24.41 4.30
N GLY A 140 -3.27 -23.24 3.71
CA GLY A 140 -3.76 -21.94 4.11
C GLY A 140 -4.63 -21.30 3.05
N ASN A 141 -5.76 -20.75 3.46
CA ASN A 141 -6.65 -19.98 2.60
C ASN A 141 -7.08 -18.71 3.34
N PHE A 142 -6.43 -17.60 3.00
CA PHE A 142 -6.65 -16.31 3.63
C PHE A 142 -7.35 -15.40 2.61
N SER A 143 -8.44 -14.76 3.02
CA SER A 143 -9.16 -13.79 2.19
C SER A 143 -9.47 -12.56 3.03
N ALA A 144 -9.17 -11.39 2.49
CA ALA A 144 -9.42 -10.12 3.17
C ALA A 144 -9.74 -9.02 2.15
N HIS A 145 -10.45 -8.01 2.61
CA HIS A 145 -10.73 -6.78 1.87
C HIS A 145 -10.19 -5.58 2.62
N LEU A 146 -9.52 -4.69 1.91
CA LEU A 146 -9.05 -3.40 2.42
C LEU A 146 -9.69 -2.29 1.57
N LYS A 147 -10.43 -1.41 2.22
CA LYS A 147 -11.02 -0.23 1.56
C LYS A 147 -9.98 0.87 1.40
N GLU A 148 -10.18 1.70 0.39
CA GLU A 148 -9.44 2.96 0.31
C GLU A 148 -9.76 3.85 1.53
N ASN A 149 -8.72 4.47 2.09
CA ASN A 149 -8.77 5.35 3.26
C ASN A 149 -9.28 4.67 4.55
N ASP A 150 -9.11 3.34 4.66
CA ASP A 150 -9.38 2.59 5.89
C ASP A 150 -8.04 2.21 6.54
N ASP A 151 -7.76 2.76 7.70
CA ASP A 151 -6.57 2.49 8.50
C ASP A 151 -6.87 1.76 9.82
N SER A 152 -8.08 1.24 9.98
CA SER A 152 -8.56 0.62 11.23
C SER A 152 -7.73 -0.59 11.69
N GLY A 153 -7.03 -1.24 10.78
CA GLY A 153 -6.10 -2.35 11.08
C GLY A 153 -4.63 -1.95 11.12
N SER A 154 -4.33 -0.65 11.12
CA SER A 154 -2.94 -0.16 11.03
C SER A 154 -2.14 -0.43 12.30
N ILE A 155 -0.86 -0.82 12.10
CA ILE A 155 0.14 -1.04 13.17
C ILE A 155 1.34 -0.10 13.02
N HIS A 156 1.15 1.04 12.34
CA HIS A 156 2.21 2.01 12.08
C HIS A 156 2.95 2.48 13.35
N GLU A 157 2.23 2.65 14.47
CA GLU A 157 2.82 3.06 15.75
C GLU A 157 3.83 2.04 16.28
N LEU A 158 3.58 0.74 16.10
CA LEU A 158 4.47 -0.34 16.54
C LEU A 158 5.85 -0.24 15.86
N PHE A 159 5.89 0.28 14.64
CA PHE A 159 7.09 0.42 13.83
C PHE A 159 7.64 1.86 13.82
N GLY A 160 7.03 2.78 14.56
CA GLY A 160 7.41 4.20 14.53
C GLY A 160 7.22 4.84 13.14
N LEU A 161 6.31 4.31 12.34
CA LEU A 161 5.99 4.81 11.01
C LEU A 161 4.90 5.88 11.08
N PRO A 162 4.90 6.86 10.15
CA PRO A 162 3.80 7.80 10.03
C PRO A 162 2.52 7.11 9.53
N ASN A 163 1.35 7.59 9.97
CA ASN A 163 0.08 7.15 9.46
C ASN A 163 -0.34 8.00 8.25
N PHE A 164 -0.55 7.34 7.11
CA PHE A 164 -1.02 7.96 5.87
C PHE A 164 -2.49 7.66 5.56
N GLY A 165 -3.24 7.05 6.51
CA GLY A 165 -4.66 6.75 6.35
C GLY A 165 -4.95 5.50 5.53
N GLY A 166 -4.07 4.52 5.55
CA GLY A 166 -4.26 3.23 4.88
C GLY A 166 -3.96 3.24 3.37
N LEU A 167 -4.73 2.48 2.60
CA LEU A 167 -4.66 2.43 1.13
C LEU A 167 -5.24 3.72 0.52
N GLN A 168 -4.45 4.45 -0.26
CA GLN A 168 -4.88 5.72 -0.87
C GLN A 168 -5.53 5.53 -2.26
N ASP A 169 -4.95 4.67 -3.10
CA ASP A 169 -5.45 4.37 -4.44
C ASP A 169 -5.19 2.90 -4.75
N ALA A 170 -6.27 2.13 -4.85
CA ALA A 170 -6.24 0.69 -5.09
C ALA A 170 -5.54 0.30 -6.39
N HIS A 171 -5.51 1.19 -7.39
CA HIS A 171 -4.95 0.90 -8.71
C HIS A 171 -3.49 1.34 -8.86
N ARG A 172 -2.99 2.19 -7.96
CA ARG A 172 -1.63 2.74 -8.02
C ARG A 172 -0.68 2.18 -6.97
N ALA A 173 -1.22 1.69 -5.87
CA ALA A 173 -0.41 1.11 -4.80
C ALA A 173 0.20 -0.25 -5.21
N GLU A 174 1.45 -0.47 -4.85
CA GLU A 174 2.03 -1.81 -4.81
C GLU A 174 1.63 -2.47 -3.50
N ILE A 175 1.20 -3.73 -3.57
CA ILE A 175 0.67 -4.48 -2.43
C ILE A 175 1.51 -5.72 -2.19
N HIS A 176 2.11 -5.81 -1.00
CA HIS A 176 2.68 -7.06 -0.54
C HIS A 176 1.72 -7.69 0.47
N ALA A 177 1.34 -8.92 0.23
CA ALA A 177 0.60 -9.74 1.16
C ALA A 177 1.62 -10.60 1.91
N VAL A 178 1.85 -10.29 3.19
CA VAL A 178 2.88 -10.92 4.03
C VAL A 178 2.21 -11.80 5.07
N LEU A 179 2.59 -13.08 5.11
CA LEU A 179 2.10 -14.02 6.12
C LEU A 179 3.14 -14.19 7.22
N ARG A 180 2.73 -13.81 8.43
CA ARG A 180 3.48 -13.97 9.67
C ARG A 180 3.10 -15.27 10.35
N SER A 181 4.08 -16.05 10.76
CA SER A 181 3.89 -17.18 11.68
C SER A 181 3.99 -16.69 13.12
N HIS A 182 3.14 -17.22 13.97
CA HIS A 182 3.18 -17.07 15.43
C HIS A 182 3.58 -18.38 16.12
N GLY A 183 4.23 -19.31 15.37
CA GLY A 183 4.57 -20.64 15.86
C GLY A 183 3.34 -21.49 16.19
N PRO A 184 3.54 -22.58 16.96
CA PRO A 184 2.47 -23.43 17.43
C PRO A 184 1.41 -22.65 18.22
N LYS A 185 0.14 -23.01 18.04
CA LYS A 185 -0.95 -22.39 18.80
C LYS A 185 -0.76 -22.57 20.32
N ILE A 186 -0.87 -21.49 21.07
CA ILE A 186 -0.76 -21.46 22.53
C ILE A 186 -2.17 -21.53 23.13
N PRO A 187 -2.51 -22.56 23.94
CA PRO A 187 -3.82 -22.64 24.58
C PRO A 187 -4.17 -21.36 25.36
N GLY A 188 -5.34 -20.80 25.09
CA GLY A 188 -5.80 -19.56 25.71
C GLY A 188 -5.34 -18.27 25.03
N GLN A 189 -4.35 -18.33 24.10
CA GLN A 189 -3.85 -17.16 23.38
C GLN A 189 -4.11 -17.21 21.87
N VAL A 190 -4.81 -18.24 21.37
CA VAL A 190 -5.05 -18.40 19.92
C VAL A 190 -5.70 -17.17 19.29
N ASN A 191 -6.66 -16.56 20.00
CA ASN A 191 -7.32 -15.37 19.49
C ASN A 191 -6.35 -14.19 19.32
N GLU A 192 -5.41 -14.01 20.21
CA GLU A 192 -4.38 -12.99 20.11
C GLU A 192 -3.39 -13.31 18.98
N GLN A 193 -2.96 -14.59 18.87
CA GLN A 193 -2.05 -15.04 17.82
C GLN A 193 -2.59 -14.83 16.41
N ILE A 194 -3.91 -14.91 16.20
CA ILE A 194 -4.50 -14.76 14.86
C ILE A 194 -5.10 -13.38 14.58
N ASN A 195 -5.05 -12.43 15.53
CA ASN A 195 -5.65 -11.11 15.39
C ASN A 195 -4.70 -9.96 15.70
N SER A 196 -3.45 -10.21 16.04
CA SER A 196 -2.47 -9.15 16.31
C SER A 196 -1.08 -9.50 15.80
N TYR A 197 -0.22 -8.50 15.65
CA TYR A 197 1.15 -8.69 15.16
C TYR A 197 2.06 -9.37 16.20
N GLU A 198 1.87 -9.04 17.47
CA GLU A 198 2.69 -9.57 18.58
C GLU A 198 1.98 -10.62 19.43
N GLY A 199 0.78 -11.06 19.01
CA GLY A 199 -0.02 -12.01 19.78
C GLY A 199 0.70 -13.33 20.03
N GLY A 200 0.93 -13.62 21.32
CA GLY A 200 1.64 -14.81 21.76
C GLY A 200 3.16 -14.81 21.53
N CYS A 201 3.73 -13.72 21.01
CA CYS A 201 5.16 -13.65 20.68
C CYS A 201 6.01 -13.35 21.94
N VAL A 202 7.04 -14.14 22.15
CA VAL A 202 8.10 -13.93 23.15
C VAL A 202 9.42 -13.62 22.42
N VAL A 203 9.64 -14.27 21.28
CA VAL A 203 10.76 -14.05 20.37
C VAL A 203 10.22 -13.58 19.03
N ASN A 204 10.70 -12.44 18.55
CA ASN A 204 10.41 -11.93 17.23
C ASN A 204 11.65 -12.06 16.36
N PHE A 205 11.60 -12.94 15.36
CA PHE A 205 12.65 -13.02 14.36
C PHE A 205 12.61 -11.80 13.43
N ALA A 206 13.77 -11.41 12.92
CA ALA A 206 13.82 -10.43 11.85
C ALA A 206 12.99 -10.91 10.64
N PRO A 207 12.36 -10.03 9.87
CA PRO A 207 11.57 -10.43 8.71
C PRO A 207 12.36 -11.36 7.78
N PHE A 208 11.75 -12.47 7.39
CA PHE A 208 12.26 -13.44 6.43
C PHE A 208 13.62 -14.09 6.82
N SER A 209 13.97 -14.13 8.11
CA SER A 209 15.22 -14.70 8.58
C SER A 209 15.11 -16.17 9.04
N GLU A 210 14.05 -16.49 9.77
CA GLU A 210 13.87 -17.81 10.40
C GLU A 210 12.40 -18.24 10.33
N VAL A 211 12.16 -19.55 10.37
CA VAL A 211 10.81 -20.13 10.46
C VAL A 211 10.50 -20.41 11.92
N PRO A 212 9.48 -19.75 12.52
CA PRO A 212 9.05 -20.04 13.88
C PRO A 212 8.55 -21.48 14.02
N ASP A 213 9.13 -22.28 14.91
CA ASP A 213 8.76 -23.68 15.15
C ASP A 213 8.45 -23.98 16.62
N GLU A 214 8.79 -23.09 17.56
CA GLU A 214 8.48 -23.21 18.97
C GLU A 214 7.37 -22.24 19.43
N PRO A 215 6.62 -22.58 20.50
CA PRO A 215 5.62 -21.68 21.06
C PRO A 215 6.21 -20.34 21.51
N GLY A 216 5.64 -19.24 21.04
CA GLY A 216 6.12 -17.89 21.34
C GLY A 216 7.15 -17.34 20.38
N GLU A 217 7.55 -18.09 19.38
CA GLU A 217 8.34 -17.59 18.27
C GLU A 217 7.44 -17.00 17.18
N CYS A 218 7.83 -15.84 16.65
CA CYS A 218 7.09 -15.16 15.60
C CYS A 218 8.03 -14.63 14.53
N GLY A 219 7.58 -14.67 13.26
CA GLY A 219 8.36 -14.14 12.15
C GLY A 219 7.54 -14.03 10.88
N ASP A 220 7.88 -13.05 10.06
CA ASP A 220 7.35 -12.89 8.72
C ASP A 220 8.11 -13.84 7.81
N ILE A 221 7.43 -14.81 7.18
CA ILE A 221 8.11 -15.90 6.48
C ILE A 221 7.63 -16.10 5.04
N ILE A 222 6.47 -15.61 4.69
CA ILE A 222 5.83 -15.88 3.39
C ILE A 222 5.34 -14.58 2.80
N ALA A 223 5.55 -14.38 1.50
CA ALA A 223 5.10 -13.18 0.81
C ALA A 223 4.59 -13.44 -0.60
N ALA A 224 3.68 -12.56 -1.04
CA ALA A 224 3.27 -12.40 -2.42
C ALA A 224 3.22 -10.90 -2.77
N ILE A 225 3.78 -10.52 -3.92
CA ILE A 225 3.90 -9.12 -4.35
C ILE A 225 3.01 -8.88 -5.57
N HIS A 226 2.18 -7.87 -5.49
CA HIS A 226 1.29 -7.42 -6.55
C HIS A 226 1.65 -5.98 -6.93
N ALA A 227 2.30 -5.81 -8.07
CA ALA A 227 2.51 -4.49 -8.67
C ALA A 227 1.17 -3.80 -9.02
N PRO A 228 1.16 -2.48 -9.19
CA PRO A 228 -0.01 -1.72 -9.61
C PRO A 228 -0.62 -2.18 -10.93
#